data_f0be3451c79e2a757e52ba416d04d3ae
#
_entry.id   f0be3451c79e2a757e52ba416d04d3ae
#
_cell.length_a   1.000
_cell.length_b   1.000
_cell.length_c   1.000
_cell.angle_alpha   90.00
_cell.angle_beta   90.00
_cell.angle_gamma   90.00
#
_symmetry.space_group_name_H-M   'P 1'
#
loop_
_entity.id
_entity.type
_entity.pdbx_description
1 polymer ?
#
loop_
_entity_poly.entity_id
_entity_poly.type
_entity_poly.pdbx_seq_one_letter_code
_entity_poly.pdbx_strand_id
1 'polypeptide(L)'
;MVFLLTPIALFFNNTYVFTWDALLELSNQVLPKRKEGHVVPEGHPGSGGKWPEYIAPKEGDSRCACPALNALANHGADYNTFSDSRLIKFSQGLLPRDGRNISFKEMGRQCRDVYNFSPSFSYFVPKYAADMLKKNYSKDTFDLEEISLHNGIEHDASLTRKFTFILPSVGV
;
A
#
# COMPACT_ATOMS: atom_id res chain seq x y z
N MET A 1 -28.27 1.52 -19.08
CA MET A 1 -27.64 0.18 -19.09
C MET A 1 -26.35 0.10 -18.28
N VAL A 2 -25.57 1.17 -18.16
CA VAL A 2 -24.32 1.22 -17.34
C VAL A 2 -24.59 1.10 -15.84
N PHE A 3 -25.70 1.62 -15.33
CA PHE A 3 -26.04 1.64 -13.89
C PHE A 3 -26.29 0.25 -13.26
N LEU A 4 -26.70 -0.73 -14.04
CA LEU A 4 -26.98 -2.09 -13.56
C LEU A 4 -25.75 -3.02 -13.61
N LEU A 5 -24.77 -2.72 -14.44
CA LEU A 5 -23.57 -3.53 -14.58
C LEU A 5 -22.57 -3.29 -13.42
N THR A 6 -22.59 -2.10 -12.82
CA THR A 6 -21.66 -1.77 -11.71
C THR A 6 -21.90 -2.63 -10.46
N PRO A 7 -23.13 -2.76 -9.91
CA PRO A 7 -23.36 -3.60 -8.75
C PRO A 7 -23.11 -5.10 -9.02
N ILE A 8 -23.40 -5.57 -10.23
CA ILE A 8 -23.12 -6.95 -10.62
C ILE A 8 -21.60 -7.20 -10.67
N ALA A 9 -20.85 -6.30 -11.30
CA ALA A 9 -19.38 -6.40 -11.36
C ALA A 9 -18.77 -6.35 -9.95
N LEU A 10 -19.27 -5.47 -9.07
CA LEU A 10 -18.83 -5.39 -7.67
C LEU A 10 -19.15 -6.69 -6.91
N PHE A 11 -20.32 -7.26 -7.11
CA PHE A 11 -20.70 -8.54 -6.49
C PHE A 11 -19.72 -9.64 -6.89
N PHE A 12 -19.46 -9.84 -8.17
CA PHE A 12 -18.51 -10.85 -8.63
C PHE A 12 -17.08 -10.60 -8.14
N ASN A 13 -16.62 -9.35 -8.16
CA ASN A 13 -15.29 -9.02 -7.66
C ASN A 13 -15.17 -9.29 -6.16
N ASN A 14 -16.13 -8.89 -5.36
CA ASN A 14 -16.14 -9.15 -3.92
C ASN A 14 -16.20 -10.65 -3.64
N THR A 15 -17.06 -11.39 -4.34
CA THR A 15 -17.15 -12.85 -4.23
C THR A 15 -15.80 -13.49 -4.55
N TYR A 16 -15.15 -13.08 -5.63
CA TYR A 16 -13.83 -13.57 -6.00
C TYR A 16 -12.78 -13.33 -4.90
N VAL A 17 -12.69 -12.10 -4.39
CA VAL A 17 -11.70 -11.72 -3.37
C VAL A 17 -11.90 -12.48 -2.06
N PHE A 18 -13.16 -12.59 -1.57
CA PHE A 18 -13.47 -13.33 -0.35
C PHE A 18 -13.32 -14.86 -0.52
N THR A 19 -13.64 -15.39 -1.69
CA THR A 19 -13.39 -16.81 -1.98
C THR A 19 -11.91 -17.12 -1.95
N TRP A 20 -11.10 -16.22 -2.50
CA TRP A 20 -9.65 -16.36 -2.45
C TRP A 20 -9.12 -16.35 -1.00
N ASP A 21 -9.59 -15.41 -0.16
CA ASP A 21 -9.22 -15.40 1.27
C ASP A 21 -9.59 -16.71 1.96
N ALA A 22 -10.81 -17.20 1.73
CA ALA A 22 -11.26 -18.47 2.31
C ALA A 22 -10.41 -19.67 1.87
N LEU A 23 -10.02 -19.72 0.59
CA LEU A 23 -9.15 -20.77 0.06
C LEU A 23 -7.74 -20.70 0.65
N LEU A 24 -7.19 -19.49 0.83
CA LEU A 24 -5.90 -19.31 1.47
C LEU A 24 -5.94 -19.70 2.95
N GLU A 25 -7.00 -19.31 3.66
CA GLU A 25 -7.19 -19.71 5.06
C GLU A 25 -7.26 -21.22 5.22
N LEU A 26 -8.08 -21.88 4.38
CA LEU A 26 -8.15 -23.33 4.36
C LEU A 26 -6.79 -23.97 4.05
N SER A 27 -6.05 -23.41 3.09
CA SER A 27 -4.69 -23.88 2.75
C SER A 27 -3.75 -23.74 3.93
N ASN A 28 -3.82 -22.62 4.68
CA ASN A 28 -2.98 -22.38 5.86
C ASN A 28 -3.26 -23.35 7.00
N GLN A 29 -4.48 -23.91 7.07
CA GLN A 29 -4.83 -24.91 8.08
C GLN A 29 -4.29 -26.32 7.76
N VAL A 30 -4.15 -26.66 6.47
CA VAL A 30 -3.76 -28.00 6.04
C VAL A 30 -2.31 -28.10 5.58
N LEU A 31 -1.72 -27.01 5.12
CA LEU A 31 -0.34 -27.00 4.66
C LEU A 31 0.64 -26.72 5.81
N PRO A 32 1.88 -27.25 5.73
CA PRO A 32 2.89 -26.94 6.72
C PRO A 32 3.23 -25.45 6.72
N LYS A 33 3.46 -24.90 7.92
CA LYS A 33 3.87 -23.49 8.07
C LYS A 33 5.14 -23.22 7.30
N ARG A 34 5.17 -22.11 6.58
CA ARG A 34 6.39 -21.66 5.91
C ARG A 34 7.48 -21.35 6.93
N LYS A 35 8.72 -21.63 6.55
CA LYS A 35 9.88 -21.30 7.39
C LYS A 35 9.98 -19.77 7.53
N GLU A 36 10.45 -19.32 8.67
CA GLU A 36 10.78 -17.93 8.90
C GLU A 36 11.76 -17.42 7.83
N GLY A 37 11.55 -16.21 7.34
CA GLY A 37 12.31 -15.63 6.23
C GLY A 37 11.88 -16.10 4.82
N HIS A 38 10.97 -17.08 4.70
CA HIS A 38 10.49 -17.61 3.41
C HIS A 38 9.01 -17.28 3.13
N VAL A 39 8.45 -16.30 3.83
CA VAL A 39 7.07 -15.84 3.64
C VAL A 39 6.97 -14.97 2.38
N VAL A 40 7.96 -14.10 2.18
CA VAL A 40 8.06 -13.26 0.97
C VAL A 40 8.56 -14.10 -0.20
N PRO A 41 7.93 -13.99 -1.39
CA PRO A 41 8.36 -14.72 -2.57
C PRO A 41 9.82 -14.46 -2.93
N GLU A 42 10.50 -15.45 -3.51
CA GLU A 42 11.87 -15.30 -3.97
C GLU A 42 11.98 -14.19 -5.02
N GLY A 43 13.02 -13.39 -4.92
CA GLY A 43 13.23 -12.22 -5.79
C GLY A 43 12.51 -10.93 -5.35
N HIS A 44 11.67 -10.99 -4.32
CA HIS A 44 11.05 -9.80 -3.75
C HIS A 44 11.86 -9.25 -2.56
N PRO A 45 11.83 -7.94 -2.28
CA PRO A 45 12.42 -7.35 -1.10
C PRO A 45 11.91 -8.00 0.19
N GLY A 46 12.80 -8.35 1.10
CA GLY A 46 12.48 -9.09 2.31
C GLY A 46 12.59 -10.61 2.18
N SER A 47 12.73 -11.16 0.97
CA SER A 47 12.98 -12.59 0.76
C SER A 47 14.32 -12.99 1.42
N GLY A 48 14.29 -14.04 2.23
CA GLY A 48 15.47 -14.48 2.99
C GLY A 48 15.98 -13.44 4.02
N GLY A 49 15.13 -12.48 4.43
CA GLY A 49 15.48 -11.41 5.36
C GLY A 49 16.31 -10.27 4.74
N LYS A 50 16.49 -10.26 3.43
CA LYS A 50 17.28 -9.24 2.73
C LYS A 50 16.40 -8.08 2.29
N TRP A 51 16.65 -6.89 2.85
CA TRP A 51 15.98 -5.67 2.50
C TRP A 51 16.92 -4.73 1.73
N PRO A 52 16.39 -3.93 0.79
CA PRO A 52 17.14 -2.80 0.24
C PRO A 52 17.56 -1.84 1.34
N GLU A 53 18.61 -1.07 1.08
CA GLU A 53 19.11 -0.08 2.03
C GLU A 53 18.02 0.94 2.40
N TYR A 54 17.92 1.23 3.69
CA TYR A 54 17.09 2.33 4.18
C TYR A 54 17.73 3.67 3.80
N ILE A 55 16.95 4.52 3.14
CA ILE A 55 17.33 5.91 2.89
C ILE A 55 16.26 6.81 3.48
N ALA A 56 16.67 7.72 4.35
CA ALA A 56 15.76 8.68 4.97
C ALA A 56 15.10 9.57 3.90
N PRO A 57 13.85 10.00 4.12
CA PRO A 57 13.21 10.94 3.21
C PRO A 57 13.96 12.26 3.17
N LYS A 58 14.08 12.83 1.99
CA LYS A 58 14.65 14.16 1.73
C LYS A 58 13.54 15.19 1.57
N GLU A 59 13.92 16.45 1.53
CA GLU A 59 13.00 17.56 1.24
C GLU A 59 12.29 17.33 -0.11
N GLY A 60 10.98 17.48 -0.12
CA GLY A 60 10.13 17.24 -1.29
C GLY A 60 9.60 15.80 -1.42
N ASP A 61 10.07 14.84 -0.64
CA ASP A 61 9.51 13.50 -0.62
C ASP A 61 8.15 13.50 0.07
N SER A 62 7.20 12.78 -0.52
CA SER A 62 5.87 12.58 0.04
C SER A 62 5.86 11.45 1.05
N ARG A 63 5.29 11.67 2.22
CA ARG A 63 5.13 10.68 3.30
C ARG A 63 3.77 10.84 3.96
N CYS A 64 3.30 9.77 4.59
CA CYS A 64 1.98 9.71 5.22
C CYS A 64 2.07 9.31 6.69
N ALA A 65 0.93 9.31 7.36
CA ALA A 65 0.83 8.87 8.75
C ALA A 65 1.03 7.34 8.90
N CYS A 66 0.88 6.56 7.81
CA CYS A 66 1.06 5.12 7.82
C CYS A 66 2.56 4.74 7.82
N PRO A 67 3.11 4.17 8.92
CA PRO A 67 4.53 3.80 9.00
C PRO A 67 4.90 2.69 8.01
N ALA A 68 3.99 1.79 7.71
CA ALA A 68 4.21 0.70 6.78
C ALA A 68 4.46 1.21 5.35
N LEU A 69 3.64 2.14 4.87
CA LEU A 69 3.82 2.73 3.53
C LEU A 69 5.07 3.60 3.46
N ASN A 70 5.39 4.35 4.53
CA ASN A 70 6.64 5.11 4.62
C ASN A 70 7.86 4.18 4.58
N ALA A 71 7.82 3.03 5.25
CA ALA A 71 8.89 2.04 5.20
C ALA A 71 9.07 1.50 3.77
N LEU A 72 7.98 1.16 3.07
CA LEU A 72 8.05 0.74 1.67
C LEU A 72 8.69 1.81 0.77
N ALA A 73 8.41 3.08 0.99
CA ALA A 73 9.04 4.17 0.25
C ALA A 73 10.51 4.36 0.66
N ASN A 74 10.85 4.32 1.95
CA ASN A 74 12.23 4.53 2.44
C ASN A 74 13.19 3.40 2.02
N HIS A 75 12.68 2.20 1.78
CA HIS A 75 13.43 1.10 1.18
C HIS A 75 13.18 0.98 -0.34
N GLY A 76 12.40 1.87 -0.91
CA GLY A 76 12.04 1.89 -2.32
C GLY A 76 13.20 2.26 -3.25
N ALA A 77 12.98 2.04 -4.53
CA ALA A 77 13.94 2.42 -5.56
C ALA A 77 13.71 3.86 -6.02
N ASP A 78 14.80 4.51 -6.38
CA ASP A 78 14.74 5.79 -7.10
C ASP A 78 14.57 5.48 -8.60
N TYR A 79 13.36 5.55 -9.09
CA TYR A 79 13.03 5.25 -10.49
C TYR A 79 13.74 6.18 -11.49
N ASN A 80 14.22 7.35 -11.03
CA ASN A 80 14.93 8.31 -11.87
C ASN A 80 16.40 7.94 -12.12
N THR A 81 16.95 7.00 -11.34
CA THR A 81 18.37 6.60 -11.44
C THR A 81 18.59 5.34 -12.29
N PHE A 82 17.54 4.60 -12.64
CA PHE A 82 17.67 3.35 -13.38
C PHE A 82 17.33 3.49 -14.86
N SER A 83 18.33 3.53 -15.70
CA SER A 83 18.18 3.39 -17.17
C SER A 83 17.95 1.93 -17.62
N ASP A 84 18.09 0.93 -16.74
CA ASP A 84 17.95 -0.49 -17.06
C ASP A 84 16.60 -1.03 -16.57
N SER A 85 15.74 -1.41 -17.53
CA SER A 85 14.44 -2.04 -17.30
C SER A 85 14.52 -3.35 -16.48
N ARG A 86 15.70 -3.99 -16.38
CA ARG A 86 15.92 -5.20 -15.57
C ARG A 86 16.05 -4.85 -14.09
N LEU A 87 16.62 -3.69 -13.76
CA LEU A 87 16.72 -3.19 -12.38
C LEU A 87 15.37 -2.69 -11.88
N ILE A 88 14.51 -2.17 -12.77
CA ILE A 88 13.11 -1.84 -12.45
C ILE A 88 12.35 -3.09 -12.01
N LYS A 89 12.61 -4.27 -12.56
CA LYS A 89 12.02 -5.54 -12.09
C LYS A 89 12.47 -5.93 -10.67
N PHE A 90 13.68 -5.60 -10.27
CA PHE A 90 14.17 -5.85 -8.90
C PHE A 90 13.57 -4.89 -7.86
N SER A 91 13.17 -3.69 -8.29
CA SER A 91 12.45 -2.73 -7.45
C SER A 91 10.95 -3.01 -7.36
N GLN A 92 10.44 -4.06 -8.00
CA GLN A 92 9.01 -4.40 -8.08
C GLN A 92 8.39 -4.85 -6.75
N GLY A 93 9.08 -4.73 -5.66
CA GLY A 93 8.54 -5.06 -4.34
C GLY A 93 8.31 -3.87 -3.42
N LEU A 94 8.60 -2.62 -3.83
CA LEU A 94 8.53 -1.46 -2.94
C LEU A 94 7.93 -0.25 -3.66
N LEU A 95 7.46 0.73 -2.89
CA LEU A 95 6.91 1.96 -3.45
C LEU A 95 8.02 2.88 -3.99
N PRO A 96 7.70 3.84 -4.87
CA PRO A 96 8.62 4.90 -5.27
C PRO A 96 9.21 5.60 -4.06
N ARG A 97 10.53 5.83 -4.07
CA ARG A 97 11.24 6.44 -2.94
C ARG A 97 10.73 7.84 -2.58
N ASP A 98 10.38 8.63 -3.58
CA ASP A 98 9.80 9.95 -3.37
C ASP A 98 8.35 9.90 -2.81
N GLY A 99 7.74 8.71 -2.78
CA GLY A 99 6.38 8.51 -2.29
C GLY A 99 5.30 9.14 -3.18
N ARG A 100 5.59 9.35 -4.48
CA ARG A 100 4.71 10.03 -5.42
C ARG A 100 4.24 9.12 -6.55
N ASN A 101 3.13 9.52 -7.20
CA ASN A 101 2.56 8.83 -8.36
C ASN A 101 2.28 7.34 -8.15
N ILE A 102 1.88 6.94 -6.96
CA ILE A 102 1.59 5.56 -6.59
C ILE A 102 0.20 5.18 -7.09
N SER A 103 0.05 4.11 -7.85
CA SER A 103 -1.27 3.60 -8.16
C SER A 103 -1.85 2.83 -6.96
N PHE A 104 -3.18 2.90 -6.76
CA PHE A 104 -3.85 2.19 -5.67
C PHE A 104 -3.66 0.66 -5.77
N LYS A 105 -3.60 0.14 -7.00
CA LYS A 105 -3.32 -1.28 -7.25
C LYS A 105 -1.92 -1.68 -6.84
N GLU A 106 -0.94 -0.82 -7.12
CA GLU A 106 0.45 -1.04 -6.71
C GLU A 106 0.58 -1.04 -5.19
N MET A 107 0.00 -0.04 -4.50
CA MET A 107 -0.03 -0.02 -3.04
C MET A 107 -0.58 -1.34 -2.48
N GLY A 108 -1.72 -1.82 -2.97
CA GLY A 108 -2.31 -3.09 -2.52
C GLY A 108 -1.40 -4.28 -2.79
N ARG A 109 -0.80 -4.36 -3.98
CA ARG A 109 0.13 -5.44 -4.34
C ARG A 109 1.36 -5.45 -3.44
N GLN A 110 1.98 -4.29 -3.22
CA GLN A 110 3.17 -4.19 -2.38
C GLN A 110 2.89 -4.56 -0.92
N CYS A 111 1.77 -4.10 -0.36
CA CYS A 111 1.34 -4.48 0.98
C CYS A 111 1.11 -6.00 1.10
N ARG A 112 0.54 -6.62 0.07
CA ARG A 112 0.36 -8.06 0.03
C ARG A 112 1.69 -8.81 -0.03
N ASP A 113 2.57 -8.43 -0.94
CA ASP A 113 3.82 -9.15 -1.21
C ASP A 113 4.82 -9.01 -0.06
N VAL A 114 4.89 -7.83 0.56
CA VAL A 114 5.86 -7.51 1.61
C VAL A 114 5.33 -7.88 3.01
N TYR A 115 4.07 -7.52 3.31
CA TYR A 115 3.48 -7.71 4.64
C TYR A 115 2.59 -8.94 4.74
N ASN A 116 2.45 -9.71 3.67
CA ASN A 116 1.61 -10.90 3.61
C ASN A 116 0.15 -10.63 4.01
N PHE A 117 -0.38 -9.47 3.62
CA PHE A 117 -1.78 -9.15 3.85
C PHE A 117 -2.72 -10.03 3.00
N SER A 118 -3.92 -10.27 3.51
CA SER A 118 -4.94 -11.01 2.78
C SER A 118 -5.34 -10.30 1.48
N PRO A 119 -5.84 -11.03 0.47
CA PRO A 119 -6.39 -10.43 -0.76
C PRO A 119 -7.46 -9.39 -0.49
N SER A 120 -8.38 -9.64 0.43
CA SER A 120 -9.44 -8.69 0.77
C SER A 120 -8.87 -7.40 1.35
N PHE A 121 -7.98 -7.49 2.33
CA PHE A 121 -7.35 -6.30 2.93
C PHE A 121 -6.57 -5.49 1.87
N SER A 122 -5.78 -6.18 1.04
CA SER A 122 -4.96 -5.57 -0.01
C SER A 122 -5.78 -4.94 -1.14
N TYR A 123 -7.05 -5.30 -1.27
CA TYR A 123 -7.98 -4.72 -2.23
C TYR A 123 -8.83 -3.60 -1.61
N PHE A 124 -9.48 -3.87 -0.46
CA PHE A 124 -10.47 -2.93 0.08
C PHE A 124 -9.83 -1.68 0.69
N VAL A 125 -8.66 -1.79 1.32
CA VAL A 125 -7.98 -0.61 1.91
C VAL A 125 -7.57 0.41 0.83
N PRO A 126 -6.86 0.03 -0.25
CA PRO A 126 -6.57 0.96 -1.33
C PRO A 126 -7.81 1.47 -2.06
N LYS A 127 -8.84 0.62 -2.20
CA LYS A 127 -10.11 1.03 -2.81
C LYS A 127 -10.81 2.09 -1.96
N TYR A 128 -10.83 1.90 -0.64
CA TYR A 128 -11.38 2.88 0.29
C TYR A 128 -10.60 4.21 0.23
N ALA A 129 -9.27 4.15 0.21
CA ALA A 129 -8.44 5.34 0.06
C ALA A 129 -8.74 6.10 -1.26
N ALA A 130 -8.90 5.38 -2.37
CA ALA A 130 -9.29 5.98 -3.64
C ALA A 130 -10.65 6.70 -3.56
N ASP A 131 -11.64 6.05 -2.93
CA ASP A 131 -12.98 6.61 -2.77
C ASP A 131 -12.95 7.87 -1.88
N MET A 132 -12.19 7.86 -0.79
CA MET A 132 -12.01 9.01 0.11
C MET A 132 -11.34 10.19 -0.61
N LEU A 133 -10.37 9.92 -1.45
CA LEU A 133 -9.68 10.93 -2.27
C LEU A 133 -10.50 11.34 -3.52
N LYS A 134 -11.69 10.74 -3.74
CA LYS A 134 -12.51 10.94 -4.94
C LYS A 134 -11.75 10.64 -6.24
N LYS A 135 -10.86 9.65 -6.20
CA LYS A 135 -10.04 9.19 -7.32
C LYS A 135 -10.52 7.84 -7.85
N ASN A 136 -10.20 7.55 -9.09
CA ASN A 136 -10.51 6.27 -9.71
C ASN A 136 -9.45 5.23 -9.33
N TYR A 137 -9.85 4.20 -8.56
CA TYR A 137 -8.98 3.11 -8.12
C TYR A 137 -8.14 2.46 -9.24
N SER A 138 -8.67 2.38 -10.46
CA SER A 138 -8.03 1.65 -11.56
C SER A 138 -7.15 2.50 -12.45
N LYS A 139 -7.29 3.83 -12.42
CA LYS A 139 -6.69 4.74 -13.39
C LYS A 139 -5.82 5.81 -12.74
N ASP A 140 -6.20 6.25 -11.55
CA ASP A 140 -5.56 7.39 -10.91
C ASP A 140 -4.42 6.94 -9.99
N THR A 141 -3.54 7.87 -9.70
CA THR A 141 -2.43 7.74 -8.75
C THR A 141 -2.61 8.73 -7.60
N PHE A 142 -1.84 8.55 -6.55
CA PHE A 142 -1.81 9.44 -5.40
C PHE A 142 -0.39 9.59 -4.89
N ASP A 143 -0.14 10.65 -4.15
CA ASP A 143 1.05 10.86 -3.36
C ASP A 143 0.79 10.44 -1.91
N LEU A 144 1.80 9.94 -1.19
CA LEU A 144 1.59 9.43 0.17
C LEU A 144 0.98 10.48 1.11
N GLU A 145 1.34 11.76 0.97
CA GLU A 145 0.78 12.83 1.79
C GLU A 145 -0.73 13.01 1.65
N GLU A 146 -1.31 12.64 0.49
CA GLU A 146 -2.74 12.76 0.25
C GLU A 146 -3.59 11.86 1.15
N ILE A 147 -3.06 10.70 1.59
CA ILE A 147 -3.78 9.80 2.50
C ILE A 147 -3.60 10.17 3.99
N SER A 148 -2.92 11.26 4.29
CA SER A 148 -2.79 11.82 5.64
C SER A 148 -3.88 12.85 5.97
N LEU A 149 -5.02 12.80 5.27
CA LEU A 149 -6.16 13.67 5.55
C LEU A 149 -6.69 13.41 6.97
N HIS A 150 -6.60 14.46 7.79
CA HIS A 150 -7.10 14.44 9.15
C HIS A 150 -8.63 14.22 9.17
N ASN A 151 -9.10 13.31 10.03
CA ASN A 151 -10.52 12.92 10.13
C ASN A 151 -11.16 12.40 8.83
N GLY A 152 -10.37 12.16 7.79
CA GLY A 152 -10.80 11.48 6.58
C GLY A 152 -10.27 10.04 6.55
N ILE A 153 -8.99 9.89 6.26
CA ILE A 153 -8.30 8.59 6.23
C ILE A 153 -7.51 8.39 7.53
N GLU A 154 -7.01 9.48 8.12
CA GLU A 154 -6.17 9.49 9.34
C GLU A 154 -6.92 10.14 10.52
N HIS A 155 -6.59 9.75 11.74
CA HIS A 155 -7.16 10.29 12.98
C HIS A 155 -6.06 10.76 13.95
N ASP A 156 -6.42 11.53 14.98
CA ASP A 156 -5.47 12.19 15.90
C ASP A 156 -4.56 11.26 16.69
N ALA A 157 -4.93 10.03 16.93
CA ALA A 157 -4.21 9.07 17.76
C ALA A 157 -3.18 8.22 16.98
N SER A 158 -2.75 8.65 15.78
CA SER A 158 -1.74 7.93 15.00
C SER A 158 -0.38 7.97 15.68
N LEU A 159 0.27 6.81 15.81
CA LEU A 159 1.60 6.66 16.43
C LEU A 159 2.73 7.41 15.68
N THR A 160 2.50 7.80 14.44
CA THR A 160 3.50 8.46 13.60
C THR A 160 3.40 9.98 13.60
N ARG A 161 2.36 10.53 14.20
CA ARG A 161 2.14 11.97 14.21
C ARG A 161 2.79 12.62 15.43
N LYS A 162 3.67 13.59 15.25
CA LYS A 162 4.00 14.54 16.32
C LYS A 162 2.69 15.25 16.72
N PHE A 163 2.34 15.20 17.99
CA PHE A 163 1.24 16.00 18.54
C PHE A 163 1.50 17.48 18.25
N THR A 164 0.93 17.98 17.18
CA THR A 164 0.82 19.41 16.98
C THR A 164 -0.59 19.76 17.45
N PHE A 165 -0.73 20.22 18.69
CA PHE A 165 -1.93 20.92 19.11
C PHE A 165 -2.04 22.18 18.25
N ILE A 166 -2.78 22.08 17.16
CA ILE A 166 -3.30 23.29 16.51
C ILE A 166 -4.47 23.70 17.40
N LEU A 167 -4.19 24.58 18.36
CA LEU A 167 -5.26 25.33 18.99
C LEU A 167 -6.02 26.02 17.86
N PRO A 168 -7.37 25.87 17.78
CA PRO A 168 -8.14 26.67 16.86
C PRO A 168 -7.82 28.12 17.18
N SER A 169 -7.38 28.89 16.18
CA SER A 169 -7.25 30.33 16.30
C SER A 169 -8.63 30.87 16.67
N VAL A 170 -8.80 31.23 17.92
CA VAL A 170 -9.96 32.00 18.38
C VAL A 170 -9.79 33.35 17.71
N GLY A 171 -10.53 33.57 16.63
CA GLY A 171 -10.61 34.87 15.99
C GLY A 171 -11.18 35.85 17.01
N VAL A 172 -10.42 36.90 17.29
CA VAL A 172 -10.86 38.11 17.97
C VAL A 172 -11.45 39.06 16.93
#